data_9c21b4edefa8d951c71adfccd2033731
#
_entry.id   9c21b4edefa8d951c71adfccd2033731
#
_cell.length_a   1.000
_cell.length_b   1.000
_cell.length_c   1.000
_cell.angle_alpha   90.00
_cell.angle_beta   90.00
_cell.angle_gamma   90.00
#
_symmetry.space_group_name_H-M   'P 1'
#
loop_
_entity.id
_entity.type
_entity.pdbx_description
1 polymer ?
#
loop_
_entity_poly.entity_id
_entity_poly.type
_entity_poly.pdbx_seq_one_letter_code
_entity_poly.pdbx_strand_id
1 'polypeptide(L)'
;MICISDTGTNLLDRSIMNYEKELNGFLEYADHYDRTNGMIELKVVHTLRVAEVMDRITAGLDLPDETRYMAALCAVFHDIGRFEQVTRYGTYNDRRSVNHAVLSCEVLRENGFLEHLPGKQQKMILTAIENHNKLAIDEGLDEDTMLLAKLIRDADKVDIFRVFAEEDMVDTMGETIEMVEQETVTDEVFEHFMAHECVPKDIRRTGLDIWVGFLAFFYDMNFPQSMKIALEEGYYRRQFDHAEFTLPETRERVDAILCELEFYLDRF
;
A
#
# COMPACT_ATOMS: atom_id res chain seq x y z
N MET A 1 15.81 8.72 25.37
CA MET A 1 16.12 10.11 25.03
C MET A 1 17.03 10.05 23.80
N ILE A 2 16.42 9.93 22.62
CA ILE A 2 17.11 9.84 21.33
C ILE A 2 17.10 11.24 20.74
N CYS A 3 18.29 11.84 20.59
CA CYS A 3 18.46 13.13 19.95
C CYS A 3 18.19 12.98 18.44
N ILE A 4 17.12 13.62 17.97
CA ILE A 4 16.89 13.86 16.55
C ILE A 4 17.79 15.01 16.14
N SER A 5 18.77 14.76 15.27
CA SER A 5 19.63 15.76 14.67
C SER A 5 18.83 16.60 13.68
N ASP A 6 18.76 17.89 13.97
CA ASP A 6 18.18 18.97 13.20
C ASP A 6 18.93 19.14 11.86
N THR A 7 18.38 18.62 10.78
CA THR A 7 18.77 19.01 9.42
C THR A 7 17.66 19.85 8.84
N GLY A 8 17.85 21.17 8.92
CA GLY A 8 16.91 22.17 8.44
C GLY A 8 16.52 22.01 6.99
N THR A 9 15.33 21.52 6.75
CA THR A 9 14.58 21.71 5.52
C THR A 9 13.45 22.68 5.82
N ASN A 10 13.52 23.82 5.20
CA ASN A 10 12.55 24.89 5.23
C ASN A 10 11.19 24.33 4.78
N LEU A 11 10.31 24.06 5.73
CA LEU A 11 8.98 23.53 5.49
C LEU A 11 8.15 24.63 4.84
N LEU A 12 7.85 24.40 3.56
CA LEU A 12 6.85 25.11 2.78
C LEU A 12 5.57 25.31 3.59
N ASP A 13 4.98 26.50 3.37
CA ASP A 13 3.71 26.96 3.88
C ASP A 13 2.63 25.87 3.71
N ARG A 14 2.43 25.09 4.77
CA ARG A 14 1.47 24.01 4.82
C ARG A 14 0.14 24.59 5.30
N SER A 15 -0.77 24.84 4.39
CA SER A 15 -2.19 24.67 4.69
C SER A 15 -2.45 23.17 4.88
N ILE A 16 -1.87 22.61 5.95
CA ILE A 16 -2.03 21.20 6.31
C ILE A 16 -3.47 21.05 6.75
N MET A 17 -4.22 20.27 6.03
CA MET A 17 -5.51 19.81 6.51
C MET A 17 -5.29 19.08 7.81
N ASN A 18 -5.97 19.58 8.86
CA ASN A 18 -5.73 19.18 10.24
C ASN A 18 -6.46 17.85 10.51
N TYR A 19 -5.83 16.72 10.17
CA TYR A 19 -6.24 15.38 10.60
C TYR A 19 -5.35 14.82 11.73
N GLU A 20 -4.63 15.70 12.44
CA GLU A 20 -3.79 15.32 13.59
C GLU A 20 -4.57 14.58 14.67
N LYS A 21 -5.82 14.96 14.88
CA LYS A 21 -6.70 14.30 15.86
C LYS A 21 -6.96 12.84 15.48
N GLU A 22 -7.25 12.59 14.23
CA GLU A 22 -7.54 11.26 13.70
C GLU A 22 -6.28 10.40 13.66
N LEU A 23 -5.15 11.01 13.31
CA LEU A 23 -3.84 10.35 13.35
C LEU A 23 -3.45 9.98 14.78
N ASN A 24 -3.65 10.87 15.75
CA ASN A 24 -3.44 10.58 17.16
C ASN A 24 -4.39 9.46 17.66
N GLY A 25 -5.66 9.49 17.27
CA GLY A 25 -6.61 8.43 17.58
C GLY A 25 -6.18 7.06 17.02
N PHE A 26 -5.63 7.03 15.81
CA PHE A 26 -5.04 5.83 15.24
C PHE A 26 -3.83 5.34 16.06
N LEU A 27 -2.92 6.24 16.45
CA LEU A 27 -1.74 5.88 17.26
C LEU A 27 -2.15 5.38 18.66
N GLU A 28 -3.10 6.05 19.30
CA GLU A 28 -3.67 5.60 20.58
C GLU A 28 -4.29 4.20 20.44
N TYR A 29 -5.01 3.92 19.35
CA TYR A 29 -5.55 2.59 19.08
C TYR A 29 -4.43 1.56 18.88
N ALA A 30 -3.41 1.88 18.11
CA ALA A 30 -2.26 1.00 17.87
C ALA A 30 -1.49 0.68 19.17
N ASP A 31 -1.42 1.61 20.12
CA ASP A 31 -0.76 1.43 21.42
C ASP A 31 -1.47 0.44 22.37
N HIS A 32 -2.69 0.00 22.03
CA HIS A 32 -3.33 -1.11 22.74
C HIS A 32 -2.77 -2.49 22.33
N TYR A 33 -1.93 -2.55 21.30
CA TYR A 33 -1.31 -3.77 20.78
C TYR A 33 0.17 -3.81 21.11
N ASP A 34 0.76 -5.01 21.05
CA ASP A 34 2.19 -5.20 21.33
C ASP A 34 3.06 -4.63 20.22
N ARG A 35 3.54 -3.40 20.41
CA ARG A 35 4.43 -2.69 19.47
C ARG A 35 5.83 -3.33 19.35
N THR A 36 6.18 -4.30 20.21
CA THR A 36 7.41 -5.09 20.05
C THR A 36 7.28 -6.21 19.01
N ASN A 37 6.05 -6.52 18.62
CA ASN A 37 5.78 -7.40 17.49
C ASN A 37 6.05 -6.65 16.17
N GLY A 38 7.04 -7.13 15.40
CA GLY A 38 7.45 -6.51 14.14
C GLY A 38 6.29 -6.33 13.15
N MET A 39 5.35 -7.27 13.09
CA MET A 39 4.15 -7.14 12.24
C MET A 39 3.25 -5.97 12.67
N ILE A 40 3.06 -5.74 13.97
CA ILE A 40 2.28 -4.61 14.48
C ILE A 40 2.99 -3.29 14.17
N GLU A 41 4.28 -3.18 14.50
CA GLU A 41 5.07 -1.96 14.26
C GLU A 41 5.16 -1.61 12.76
N LEU A 42 5.33 -2.61 11.91
CA LEU A 42 5.31 -2.43 10.45
C LEU A 42 4.04 -1.71 10.00
N LYS A 43 2.86 -2.08 10.53
CA LYS A 43 1.59 -1.45 10.14
C LYS A 43 1.42 -0.03 10.66
N VAL A 44 2.05 0.31 11.78
CA VAL A 44 2.10 1.71 12.22
C VAL A 44 2.96 2.54 11.26
N VAL A 45 4.17 2.09 10.97
CA VAL A 45 5.08 2.79 10.03
C VAL A 45 4.44 2.92 8.66
N HIS A 46 3.87 1.84 8.12
CA HIS A 46 3.17 1.81 6.84
C HIS A 46 2.04 2.84 6.79
N THR A 47 1.15 2.87 7.78
CA THR A 47 0.04 3.82 7.82
C THR A 47 0.52 5.28 7.82
N LEU A 48 1.57 5.60 8.60
CA LEU A 48 2.15 6.94 8.62
C LEU A 48 2.72 7.34 7.25
N ARG A 49 3.38 6.40 6.58
CA ARG A 49 3.92 6.59 5.23
C ARG A 49 2.83 6.74 4.18
N VAL A 50 1.77 5.92 4.24
CA VAL A 50 0.61 6.04 3.33
C VAL A 50 -0.07 7.39 3.49
N ALA A 51 -0.19 7.91 4.71
CA ALA A 51 -0.72 9.25 4.96
C ALA A 51 0.18 10.35 4.34
N GLU A 52 1.51 10.24 4.49
CA GLU A 52 2.47 11.17 3.84
C GLU A 52 2.38 11.10 2.31
N VAL A 53 2.31 9.92 1.73
CA VAL A 53 2.15 9.72 0.28
C VAL A 53 0.82 10.31 -0.20
N MET A 54 -0.27 10.10 0.55
CA MET A 54 -1.58 10.68 0.25
C MET A 54 -1.52 12.22 0.20
N ASP A 55 -0.86 12.84 1.17
CA ASP A 55 -0.66 14.29 1.19
C ASP A 55 0.10 14.76 -0.07
N ARG A 56 1.16 14.05 -0.47
CA ARG A 56 1.94 14.35 -1.68
C ARG A 56 1.11 14.19 -2.96
N ILE A 57 0.32 13.13 -3.08
CA ILE A 57 -0.56 12.91 -4.24
C ILE A 57 -1.58 14.04 -4.33
N THR A 58 -2.30 14.30 -3.23
CA THR A 58 -3.40 15.27 -3.22
C THR A 58 -2.92 16.72 -3.34
N ALA A 59 -1.70 17.04 -2.91
CA ALA A 59 -1.08 18.35 -3.14
C ALA A 59 -0.86 18.66 -4.64
N GLY A 60 -0.69 17.63 -5.47
CA GLY A 60 -0.56 17.75 -6.92
C GLY A 60 -1.88 17.76 -7.68
N LEU A 61 -3.01 17.68 -6.97
CA LEU A 61 -4.35 17.62 -7.55
C LEU A 61 -5.17 18.85 -7.10
N ASP A 62 -6.00 19.37 -8.01
CA ASP A 62 -6.95 20.47 -7.69
C ASP A 62 -8.20 19.89 -7.02
N LEU A 63 -8.10 19.58 -5.73
CA LEU A 63 -9.17 18.96 -4.95
C LEU A 63 -9.69 19.92 -3.87
N PRO A 64 -11.01 19.89 -3.58
CA PRO A 64 -11.57 20.58 -2.41
C PRO A 64 -10.93 20.11 -1.10
N ASP A 65 -10.81 20.99 -0.11
CA ASP A 65 -10.24 20.65 1.20
C ASP A 65 -11.00 19.48 1.88
N GLU A 66 -12.32 19.44 1.75
CA GLU A 66 -13.14 18.35 2.26
C GLU A 66 -12.76 16.99 1.64
N THR A 67 -12.50 16.95 0.32
CA THR A 67 -12.08 15.73 -0.38
C THR A 67 -10.68 15.30 0.07
N ARG A 68 -9.75 16.25 0.23
CA ARG A 68 -8.40 15.97 0.75
C ARG A 68 -8.45 15.40 2.16
N TYR A 69 -9.31 15.99 3.02
CA TYR A 69 -9.50 15.49 4.39
C TYR A 69 -10.03 14.05 4.39
N MET A 70 -11.06 13.75 3.60
CA MET A 70 -11.57 12.38 3.49
C MET A 70 -10.52 11.40 2.93
N ALA A 71 -9.69 11.84 1.97
CA ALA A 71 -8.59 11.03 1.45
C ALA A 71 -7.54 10.74 2.53
N ALA A 72 -7.18 11.74 3.35
CA ALA A 72 -6.28 11.54 4.50
C ALA A 72 -6.86 10.55 5.51
N LEU A 73 -8.17 10.61 5.81
CA LEU A 73 -8.83 9.63 6.68
C LEU A 73 -8.80 8.22 6.09
N CYS A 74 -8.99 8.08 4.77
CA CYS A 74 -8.82 6.79 4.10
C CYS A 74 -7.39 6.25 4.31
N ALA A 75 -6.36 7.10 4.18
CA ALA A 75 -4.98 6.71 4.37
C ALA A 75 -4.67 6.29 5.82
N VAL A 76 -5.14 7.07 6.81
CA VAL A 76 -4.91 6.78 8.24
C VAL A 76 -5.60 5.50 8.68
N PHE A 77 -6.74 5.15 8.09
CA PHE A 77 -7.59 4.10 8.64
C PHE A 77 -7.71 2.85 7.75
N HIS A 78 -7.14 2.82 6.53
CA HIS A 78 -7.35 1.70 5.59
C HIS A 78 -6.96 0.34 6.19
N ASP A 79 -5.89 0.31 6.96
CA ASP A 79 -5.29 -0.91 7.51
C ASP A 79 -5.47 -1.07 9.04
N ILE A 80 -6.33 -0.25 9.68
CA ILE A 80 -6.54 -0.31 11.15
C ILE A 80 -6.99 -1.69 11.62
N GLY A 81 -7.69 -2.47 10.79
CA GLY A 81 -8.09 -3.85 11.07
C GLY A 81 -6.93 -4.85 11.13
N ARG A 82 -5.73 -4.49 10.62
CA ARG A 82 -4.56 -5.35 10.65
C ARG A 82 -4.06 -5.66 12.06
N PHE A 83 -4.24 -4.74 13.00
CA PHE A 83 -3.89 -4.96 14.40
C PHE A 83 -4.69 -6.13 14.99
N GLU A 84 -6.00 -6.14 14.78
CA GLU A 84 -6.87 -7.25 15.17
C GLU A 84 -6.55 -8.53 14.40
N GLN A 85 -6.32 -8.43 13.08
CA GLN A 85 -6.00 -9.58 12.25
C GLN A 85 -4.74 -10.29 12.74
N VAL A 86 -3.65 -9.56 12.97
CA VAL A 86 -2.38 -10.12 13.46
C VAL A 86 -2.54 -10.71 14.85
N THR A 87 -3.23 -9.99 15.74
CA THR A 87 -3.44 -10.43 17.13
C THR A 87 -4.25 -11.73 17.20
N ARG A 88 -5.29 -11.86 16.36
CA ARG A 88 -6.18 -13.04 16.37
C ARG A 88 -5.62 -14.22 15.60
N TYR A 89 -4.89 -13.96 14.50
CA TYR A 89 -4.52 -15.01 13.53
C TYR A 89 -3.02 -15.13 13.28
N GLY A 90 -2.18 -14.22 13.78
CA GLY A 90 -0.73 -14.25 13.60
C GLY A 90 -0.27 -14.12 12.14
N THR A 91 -1.07 -13.50 11.26
CA THR A 91 -0.77 -13.42 9.83
C THR A 91 -1.48 -12.26 9.15
N TYR A 92 -0.85 -11.72 8.09
CA TYR A 92 -1.48 -10.79 7.15
C TYR A 92 -2.23 -11.47 6.00
N ASN A 93 -2.19 -12.79 5.91
CA ASN A 93 -2.80 -13.51 4.80
C ASN A 93 -4.33 -13.57 4.96
N ASP A 94 -5.05 -12.77 4.18
CA ASP A 94 -6.52 -12.69 4.23
C ASP A 94 -7.20 -14.04 3.95
N ARG A 95 -6.57 -14.94 3.18
CA ARG A 95 -7.12 -16.27 2.89
C ARG A 95 -7.03 -17.24 4.07
N ARG A 96 -6.07 -17.00 4.98
CA ARG A 96 -5.87 -17.81 6.19
C ARG A 96 -6.54 -17.20 7.42
N SER A 97 -7.15 -16.03 7.27
CA SER A 97 -7.78 -15.27 8.35
C SER A 97 -9.09 -14.61 7.89
N VAL A 98 -9.11 -13.30 7.78
CA VAL A 98 -10.26 -12.47 7.37
C VAL A 98 -9.81 -11.39 6.40
N ASN A 99 -10.72 -10.85 5.60
CA ASN A 99 -10.41 -9.70 4.76
C ASN A 99 -10.16 -8.47 5.64
N HIS A 100 -8.92 -7.97 5.63
CA HIS A 100 -8.50 -6.86 6.49
C HIS A 100 -9.21 -5.54 6.19
N ALA A 101 -9.58 -5.28 4.93
CA ALA A 101 -10.30 -4.06 4.56
C ALA A 101 -11.72 -4.05 5.15
N VAL A 102 -12.40 -5.20 5.14
CA VAL A 102 -13.70 -5.37 5.81
C VAL A 102 -13.53 -5.23 7.32
N LEU A 103 -12.52 -5.89 7.90
CA LEU A 103 -12.22 -5.78 9.33
C LEU A 103 -11.87 -4.34 9.73
N SER A 104 -11.15 -3.58 8.89
CA SER A 104 -10.90 -2.15 9.13
C SER A 104 -12.19 -1.36 9.22
N CYS A 105 -13.15 -1.62 8.33
CA CYS A 105 -14.47 -0.99 8.38
C CYS A 105 -15.26 -1.36 9.64
N GLU A 106 -15.13 -2.58 10.14
CA GLU A 106 -15.74 -3.02 11.41
C GLU A 106 -15.12 -2.27 12.60
N VAL A 107 -13.80 -2.25 12.69
CA VAL A 107 -13.06 -1.50 13.74
C VAL A 107 -13.44 -0.02 13.76
N LEU A 108 -13.56 0.61 12.61
CA LEU A 108 -13.95 2.02 12.51
C LEU A 108 -15.35 2.29 13.06
N ARG A 109 -16.30 1.40 12.78
CA ARG A 109 -17.67 1.51 13.29
C ARG A 109 -17.75 1.24 14.79
N GLU A 110 -17.08 0.19 15.26
CA GLU A 110 -17.09 -0.22 16.68
C GLU A 110 -16.46 0.84 17.59
N ASN A 111 -15.43 1.55 17.11
CA ASN A 111 -14.72 2.56 17.89
C ASN A 111 -15.20 4.01 17.61
N GLY A 112 -16.16 4.21 16.70
CA GLY A 112 -16.73 5.53 16.44
C GLY A 112 -15.78 6.52 15.79
N PHE A 113 -14.69 6.08 15.12
CA PHE A 113 -13.65 6.96 14.57
C PHE A 113 -14.19 8.00 13.59
N LEU A 114 -15.28 7.69 12.88
CA LEU A 114 -15.88 8.56 11.87
C LEU A 114 -17.18 9.25 12.31
N GLU A 115 -17.62 9.09 13.56
CA GLU A 115 -18.92 9.60 14.05
C GLU A 115 -19.05 11.14 13.98
N HIS A 116 -17.94 11.85 13.97
CA HIS A 116 -17.91 13.31 13.82
C HIS A 116 -18.27 13.80 12.40
N LEU A 117 -18.31 12.91 11.42
CA LEU A 117 -18.61 13.20 10.01
C LEU A 117 -20.09 12.99 9.69
N PRO A 118 -20.62 13.70 8.68
CA PRO A 118 -21.93 13.37 8.10
C PRO A 118 -21.99 11.93 7.56
N GLY A 119 -23.14 11.26 7.73
CA GLY A 119 -23.30 9.85 7.35
C GLY A 119 -22.94 9.53 5.89
N LYS A 120 -23.13 10.50 4.95
CA LYS A 120 -22.70 10.34 3.54
C LYS A 120 -21.18 10.18 3.47
N GLN A 121 -20.41 11.03 4.17
CA GLN A 121 -18.95 11.00 4.16
C GLN A 121 -18.41 9.73 4.84
N GLN A 122 -19.00 9.33 5.96
CA GLN A 122 -18.68 8.06 6.61
C GLN A 122 -18.81 6.89 5.63
N LYS A 123 -19.94 6.83 4.88
CA LYS A 123 -20.16 5.79 3.89
C LYS A 123 -19.12 5.82 2.76
N MET A 124 -18.77 7.01 2.26
CA MET A 124 -17.76 7.17 1.20
C MET A 124 -16.40 6.63 1.64
N ILE A 125 -15.93 7.02 2.84
CA ILE A 125 -14.64 6.57 3.41
C ILE A 125 -14.65 5.05 3.61
N LEU A 126 -15.68 4.51 4.25
CA LEU A 126 -15.80 3.06 4.47
C LEU A 126 -15.81 2.27 3.16
N THR A 127 -16.54 2.77 2.14
CA THR A 127 -16.57 2.13 0.82
C THR A 127 -15.20 2.19 0.13
N ALA A 128 -14.49 3.32 0.22
CA ALA A 128 -13.14 3.45 -0.33
C ALA A 128 -12.17 2.48 0.35
N ILE A 129 -12.20 2.39 1.69
CA ILE A 129 -11.38 1.46 2.47
C ILE A 129 -11.72 0.00 2.10
N GLU A 130 -12.99 -0.36 2.00
CA GLU A 130 -13.39 -1.73 1.61
C GLU A 130 -12.91 -2.13 0.21
N ASN A 131 -12.68 -1.15 -0.66
CA ASN A 131 -12.22 -1.38 -2.04
C ASN A 131 -10.70 -1.33 -2.22
N HIS A 132 -9.91 -0.94 -1.19
CA HIS A 132 -8.48 -0.71 -1.40
C HIS A 132 -7.69 -1.99 -1.74
N ASN A 133 -8.07 -3.14 -1.19
CA ASN A 133 -7.36 -4.41 -1.35
C ASN A 133 -7.93 -5.33 -2.46
N LYS A 134 -9.00 -4.91 -3.16
CA LYS A 134 -9.63 -5.66 -4.26
C LYS A 134 -8.76 -5.59 -5.52
N LEU A 135 -8.86 -6.60 -6.40
CA LEU A 135 -8.19 -6.57 -7.70
C LEU A 135 -8.69 -5.39 -8.55
N ALA A 136 -9.99 -5.14 -8.55
CA ALA A 136 -10.62 -3.99 -9.18
C ALA A 136 -11.59 -3.31 -8.19
N ILE A 137 -11.78 -1.99 -8.35
CA ILE A 137 -12.78 -1.24 -7.59
C ILE A 137 -14.17 -1.67 -8.06
N ASP A 138 -15.13 -1.78 -7.14
CA ASP A 138 -16.51 -2.13 -7.45
C ASP A 138 -17.13 -1.14 -8.45
N GLU A 139 -17.93 -1.66 -9.36
CA GLU A 139 -18.67 -0.83 -10.30
C GLU A 139 -19.85 -0.09 -9.62
N GLY A 140 -20.27 1.03 -10.23
CA GLY A 140 -21.47 1.77 -9.79
C GLY A 140 -21.25 2.67 -8.57
N LEU A 141 -20.02 2.91 -8.14
CA LEU A 141 -19.71 3.93 -7.15
C LEU A 141 -19.97 5.34 -7.74
N ASP A 142 -20.39 6.28 -6.89
CA ASP A 142 -20.41 7.69 -7.28
C ASP A 142 -18.99 8.24 -7.48
N GLU A 143 -18.87 9.36 -8.23
CA GLU A 143 -17.57 9.92 -8.62
C GLU A 143 -16.67 10.25 -7.42
N ASP A 144 -17.23 10.79 -6.35
CA ASP A 144 -16.46 11.17 -5.15
C ASP A 144 -15.94 9.93 -4.42
N THR A 145 -16.77 8.90 -4.28
CA THR A 145 -16.38 7.62 -3.66
C THR A 145 -15.34 6.89 -4.51
N MET A 146 -15.50 6.88 -5.83
CA MET A 146 -14.54 6.32 -6.77
C MET A 146 -13.19 7.04 -6.68
N LEU A 147 -13.20 8.37 -6.56
CA LEU A 147 -11.99 9.17 -6.40
C LEU A 147 -11.23 8.78 -5.12
N LEU A 148 -11.91 8.68 -3.97
CA LEU A 148 -11.32 8.25 -2.71
C LEU A 148 -10.74 6.83 -2.80
N ALA A 149 -11.47 5.90 -3.44
CA ALA A 149 -11.00 4.53 -3.63
C ALA A 149 -9.73 4.47 -4.49
N LYS A 150 -9.63 5.28 -5.55
CA LYS A 150 -8.44 5.39 -6.38
C LYS A 150 -7.25 5.99 -5.61
N LEU A 151 -7.49 7.06 -4.85
CA LEU A 151 -6.46 7.75 -4.06
C LEU A 151 -5.83 6.81 -3.02
N ILE A 152 -6.64 6.10 -2.24
CA ILE A 152 -6.11 5.18 -1.22
C ILE A 152 -5.38 4.00 -1.84
N ARG A 153 -5.86 3.44 -2.94
CA ARG A 153 -5.17 2.35 -3.65
C ARG A 153 -3.79 2.77 -4.14
N ASP A 154 -3.68 3.96 -4.69
CA ASP A 154 -2.41 4.48 -5.18
C ASP A 154 -1.44 4.75 -4.01
N ALA A 155 -1.90 5.44 -2.96
CA ALA A 155 -1.06 5.75 -1.80
C ALA A 155 -0.54 4.49 -1.09
N ASP A 156 -1.39 3.47 -0.91
CA ASP A 156 -1.03 2.17 -0.35
C ASP A 156 0.03 1.45 -1.20
N LYS A 157 -0.18 1.36 -2.52
CA LYS A 157 0.77 0.72 -3.45
C LYS A 157 2.14 1.38 -3.45
N VAL A 158 2.20 2.71 -3.37
CA VAL A 158 3.49 3.43 -3.32
C VAL A 158 4.29 3.02 -2.08
N ASP A 159 3.66 2.94 -0.90
CA ASP A 159 4.39 2.50 0.29
C ASP A 159 4.63 0.98 0.33
N ILE A 160 3.80 0.17 -0.33
CA ILE A 160 4.09 -1.27 -0.48
C ILE A 160 5.43 -1.49 -1.19
N PHE A 161 5.84 -0.67 -2.14
CA PHE A 161 7.18 -0.77 -2.74
C PHE A 161 8.29 -0.58 -1.70
N ARG A 162 8.13 0.37 -0.75
CA ARG A 162 9.08 0.55 0.36
C ARG A 162 9.07 -0.66 1.30
N VAL A 163 7.88 -1.07 1.74
CA VAL A 163 7.72 -2.26 2.60
C VAL A 163 8.44 -3.46 1.98
N PHE A 164 8.23 -3.68 0.69
CA PHE A 164 8.85 -4.76 -0.05
C PHE A 164 10.38 -4.62 -0.12
N ALA A 165 10.91 -3.40 -0.21
CA ALA A 165 12.34 -3.13 -0.35
C ALA A 165 13.11 -3.08 0.98
N GLU A 166 12.46 -2.76 2.10
CA GLU A 166 13.13 -2.40 3.36
C GLU A 166 12.76 -3.31 4.55
N GLU A 167 11.57 -3.94 4.52
CA GLU A 167 11.10 -4.75 5.64
C GLU A 167 11.56 -6.22 5.50
N ASP A 168 11.58 -6.93 6.63
CA ASP A 168 11.95 -8.35 6.64
C ASP A 168 10.99 -9.19 5.79
N MET A 169 11.54 -9.92 4.83
CA MET A 169 10.76 -10.75 3.91
C MET A 169 10.05 -11.90 4.63
N VAL A 170 10.65 -12.45 5.69
CA VAL A 170 10.03 -13.52 6.48
C VAL A 170 8.78 -12.99 7.18
N ASP A 171 8.82 -11.78 7.71
CA ASP A 171 7.67 -11.14 8.38
C ASP A 171 6.57 -10.74 7.38
N THR A 172 6.95 -10.34 6.17
CA THR A 172 6.00 -9.84 5.15
C THR A 172 5.44 -10.95 4.26
N MET A 173 6.27 -11.93 3.86
CA MET A 173 5.94 -12.95 2.87
C MET A 173 6.07 -14.38 3.39
N GLY A 174 6.82 -14.60 4.47
CA GLY A 174 7.14 -15.93 5.02
C GLY A 174 8.26 -16.65 4.28
N GLU A 175 9.04 -15.97 3.45
CA GLU A 175 10.12 -16.50 2.63
C GLU A 175 11.40 -15.67 2.80
N THR A 176 12.56 -16.29 2.54
CA THR A 176 13.85 -15.58 2.53
C THR A 176 14.25 -15.24 1.09
N ILE A 177 15.19 -14.29 0.93
CA ILE A 177 15.69 -13.92 -0.40
C ILE A 177 16.33 -15.13 -1.10
N GLU A 178 17.05 -15.98 -0.38
CA GLU A 178 17.70 -17.16 -0.93
C GLU A 178 16.68 -18.21 -1.43
N MET A 179 15.47 -18.24 -0.88
CA MET A 179 14.40 -19.09 -1.40
C MET A 179 13.89 -18.53 -2.73
N VAL A 180 13.60 -17.25 -2.79
CA VAL A 180 13.10 -16.58 -4.00
C VAL A 180 14.11 -16.62 -5.15
N GLU A 181 15.41 -16.53 -4.87
CA GLU A 181 16.49 -16.65 -5.87
C GLU A 181 16.55 -18.00 -6.60
N GLN A 182 15.96 -19.05 -6.01
CA GLN A 182 15.88 -20.39 -6.57
C GLN A 182 14.56 -20.67 -7.29
N GLU A 183 13.64 -19.74 -7.28
CA GLU A 183 12.32 -19.88 -7.89
C GLU A 183 12.29 -19.37 -9.34
N THR A 184 11.17 -19.62 -9.98
CA THR A 184 10.88 -19.08 -11.32
C THR A 184 9.59 -18.28 -11.30
N VAL A 185 9.48 -17.30 -12.20
CA VAL A 185 8.20 -16.66 -12.49
C VAL A 185 7.34 -17.64 -13.27
N THR A 186 6.12 -17.91 -12.80
CA THR A 186 5.20 -18.80 -13.51
C THR A 186 4.72 -18.19 -14.83
N ASP A 187 4.33 -19.03 -15.81
CA ASP A 187 3.89 -18.58 -17.13
C ASP A 187 2.70 -17.62 -17.04
N GLU A 188 1.72 -17.97 -16.19
CA GLU A 188 0.50 -17.19 -15.99
C GLU A 188 0.78 -15.78 -15.44
N VAL A 189 1.71 -15.66 -14.47
CA VAL A 189 2.14 -14.37 -13.91
C VAL A 189 2.92 -13.56 -14.94
N PHE A 190 3.83 -14.21 -15.68
CA PHE A 190 4.59 -13.57 -16.73
C PHE A 190 3.69 -13.01 -17.84
N GLU A 191 2.70 -13.78 -18.31
CA GLU A 191 1.73 -13.36 -19.32
C GLU A 191 0.90 -12.15 -18.88
N HIS A 192 0.37 -12.15 -17.64
CA HIS A 192 -0.35 -11.00 -17.08
C HIS A 192 0.51 -9.75 -17.03
N PHE A 193 1.76 -9.88 -16.56
CA PHE A 193 2.68 -8.75 -16.48
C PHE A 193 2.97 -8.15 -17.86
N MET A 194 3.31 -8.99 -18.84
CA MET A 194 3.61 -8.56 -20.23
C MET A 194 2.39 -8.00 -20.95
N ALA A 195 1.18 -8.34 -20.52
CA ALA A 195 -0.07 -7.74 -21.00
C ALA A 195 -0.42 -6.40 -20.34
N HIS A 196 0.43 -5.87 -19.44
CA HIS A 196 0.19 -4.68 -18.63
C HIS A 196 -1.04 -4.80 -17.72
N GLU A 197 -1.26 -5.97 -17.16
CA GLU A 197 -2.37 -6.27 -16.27
C GLU A 197 -1.88 -6.50 -14.84
N CYS A 198 -2.71 -6.13 -13.85
CA CYS A 198 -2.47 -6.55 -12.48
C CYS A 198 -2.45 -8.07 -12.38
N VAL A 199 -1.47 -8.60 -11.63
CA VAL A 199 -1.38 -10.03 -11.35
C VAL A 199 -2.33 -10.39 -10.20
N PRO A 200 -3.36 -11.23 -10.43
CA PRO A 200 -4.26 -11.69 -9.37
C PRO A 200 -3.51 -12.47 -8.28
N LYS A 201 -3.92 -12.29 -7.01
CA LYS A 201 -3.25 -12.97 -5.88
C LYS A 201 -3.38 -14.50 -5.92
N ASP A 202 -4.40 -15.02 -6.60
CA ASP A 202 -4.71 -16.46 -6.66
C ASP A 202 -3.90 -17.23 -7.69
N ILE A 203 -3.26 -16.58 -8.63
CA ILE A 203 -2.34 -17.21 -9.58
C ILE A 203 -0.87 -17.17 -9.11
N ARG A 204 -0.53 -16.37 -8.10
CA ARG A 204 0.84 -16.30 -7.55
C ARG A 204 1.15 -17.58 -6.79
N ARG A 205 2.15 -18.34 -7.25
CA ARG A 205 2.54 -19.66 -6.72
C ARG A 205 3.86 -19.64 -5.97
N THR A 206 4.75 -18.70 -6.33
CA THR A 206 6.11 -18.55 -5.81
C THR A 206 6.30 -17.19 -5.16
N GLY A 207 7.33 -17.02 -4.34
CA GLY A 207 7.73 -15.71 -3.82
C GLY A 207 8.08 -14.74 -4.94
N LEU A 208 8.71 -15.25 -6.01
CA LEU A 208 9.03 -14.43 -7.18
C LEU A 208 7.77 -13.98 -7.95
N ASP A 209 6.71 -14.80 -7.99
CA ASP A 209 5.40 -14.37 -8.51
C ASP A 209 4.80 -13.21 -7.68
N ILE A 210 5.02 -13.23 -6.37
CA ILE A 210 4.58 -12.13 -5.49
C ILE A 210 5.36 -10.86 -5.82
N TRP A 211 6.68 -10.94 -6.03
CA TRP A 211 7.52 -9.81 -6.43
C TRP A 211 7.06 -9.18 -7.73
N VAL A 212 6.85 -10.00 -8.75
CA VAL A 212 6.32 -9.54 -10.05
C VAL A 212 4.93 -8.95 -9.89
N GLY A 213 4.10 -9.55 -9.03
CA GLY A 213 2.78 -9.02 -8.70
C GLY A 213 2.80 -7.65 -8.02
N PHE A 214 3.87 -7.30 -7.29
CA PHE A 214 4.06 -5.94 -6.77
C PHE A 214 4.49 -4.97 -7.88
N LEU A 215 5.43 -5.36 -8.76
CA LEU A 215 5.77 -4.52 -9.93
C LEU A 215 4.54 -4.20 -10.80
N ALA A 216 3.63 -5.16 -10.96
CA ALA A 216 2.39 -4.96 -11.72
C ALA A 216 1.45 -3.90 -11.11
N PHE A 217 1.71 -3.39 -9.91
CA PHE A 217 0.96 -2.27 -9.33
C PHE A 217 1.06 -0.99 -10.16
N PHE A 218 2.15 -0.80 -10.90
CA PHE A 218 2.27 0.32 -11.83
C PHE A 218 1.15 0.35 -12.88
N TYR A 219 0.66 -0.81 -13.29
CA TYR A 219 -0.43 -0.93 -14.27
C TYR A 219 -1.81 -0.57 -13.72
N ASP A 220 -1.96 -0.47 -12.38
CA ASP A 220 -3.20 -0.08 -11.69
C ASP A 220 -3.06 1.26 -10.94
N MET A 221 -2.03 2.03 -11.19
CA MET A 221 -1.93 3.39 -10.68
C MET A 221 -2.84 4.33 -11.46
N ASN A 222 -3.59 5.14 -10.70
CA ASN A 222 -4.64 6.00 -11.26
C ASN A 222 -4.18 7.44 -11.51
N PHE A 223 -3.14 7.90 -10.79
CA PHE A 223 -2.69 9.29 -10.83
C PHE A 223 -1.23 9.40 -11.25
N PRO A 224 -0.89 10.32 -12.19
CA PRO A 224 0.51 10.59 -12.55
C PRO A 224 1.37 10.99 -11.36
N GLN A 225 0.79 11.62 -10.33
CA GLN A 225 1.47 11.99 -9.09
C GLN A 225 1.97 10.76 -8.33
N SER A 226 1.15 9.72 -8.23
CA SER A 226 1.51 8.44 -7.59
C SER A 226 2.66 7.77 -8.31
N MET A 227 2.58 7.72 -9.64
CA MET A 227 3.63 7.20 -10.51
C MET A 227 4.96 7.93 -10.28
N LYS A 228 4.91 9.26 -10.32
CA LYS A 228 6.08 10.12 -10.09
C LYS A 228 6.71 9.86 -8.72
N ILE A 229 5.90 9.78 -7.65
CA ILE A 229 6.40 9.51 -6.30
C ILE A 229 7.10 8.14 -6.25
N ALA A 230 6.49 7.09 -6.79
CA ALA A 230 7.08 5.74 -6.82
C ALA A 230 8.41 5.70 -7.58
N LEU A 231 8.50 6.44 -8.70
CA LEU A 231 9.74 6.56 -9.49
C LEU A 231 10.83 7.33 -8.74
N GLU A 232 10.48 8.47 -8.12
CA GLU A 232 11.41 9.29 -7.33
C GLU A 232 12.00 8.52 -6.13
N GLU A 233 11.19 7.71 -5.44
CA GLU A 233 11.62 6.90 -4.30
C GLU A 233 12.43 5.66 -4.73
N GLY A 234 12.17 5.10 -5.91
CA GLY A 234 12.95 4.03 -6.52
C GLY A 234 12.96 2.69 -5.79
N TYR A 235 12.04 2.48 -4.82
CA TYR A 235 11.98 1.23 -4.03
C TYR A 235 11.61 0.01 -4.86
N TYR A 236 10.79 0.17 -5.89
CA TYR A 236 10.17 -0.92 -6.66
C TYR A 236 11.15 -1.92 -7.27
N ARG A 237 12.39 -1.50 -7.59
CA ARG A 237 13.39 -2.40 -8.18
C ARG A 237 14.49 -2.88 -7.23
N ARG A 238 14.57 -2.35 -6.01
CA ARG A 238 15.69 -2.66 -5.08
C ARG A 238 15.88 -4.15 -4.83
N GLN A 239 14.81 -4.93 -4.63
CA GLN A 239 14.91 -6.37 -4.41
C GLN A 239 15.50 -7.08 -5.64
N PHE A 240 15.03 -6.70 -6.83
CA PHE A 240 15.53 -7.26 -8.08
C PHE A 240 17.00 -6.91 -8.34
N ASP A 241 17.43 -5.70 -7.97
CA ASP A 241 18.81 -5.24 -8.15
C ASP A 241 19.78 -5.98 -7.19
N HIS A 242 19.31 -6.50 -6.06
CA HIS A 242 20.12 -7.23 -5.07
C HIS A 242 20.04 -8.75 -5.19
N ALA A 243 19.02 -9.29 -5.84
CA ALA A 243 18.80 -10.73 -5.95
C ALA A 243 19.76 -11.39 -6.95
N GLU A 244 20.29 -12.56 -6.57
CA GLU A 244 21.16 -13.39 -7.42
C GLU A 244 20.41 -14.63 -7.91
N PHE A 245 19.52 -14.47 -8.90
CA PHE A 245 18.73 -15.59 -9.43
C PHE A 245 19.62 -16.70 -9.96
N THR A 246 19.43 -17.92 -9.46
CA THR A 246 20.30 -19.06 -9.79
C THR A 246 19.96 -19.72 -11.11
N LEU A 247 18.67 -19.71 -11.50
CA LEU A 247 18.17 -20.36 -12.72
C LEU A 247 18.33 -19.42 -13.93
N PRO A 248 18.94 -19.88 -15.05
CA PRO A 248 19.07 -19.06 -16.27
C PRO A 248 17.72 -18.58 -16.81
N GLU A 249 16.72 -19.44 -16.84
CA GLU A 249 15.36 -19.11 -17.28
C GLU A 249 14.75 -17.98 -16.43
N THR A 250 14.98 -17.99 -15.12
CA THR A 250 14.48 -16.94 -14.21
C THR A 250 15.13 -15.61 -14.52
N ARG A 251 16.45 -15.58 -14.79
CA ARG A 251 17.15 -14.35 -15.18
C ARG A 251 16.58 -13.76 -16.46
N GLU A 252 16.38 -14.60 -17.50
CA GLU A 252 15.81 -14.15 -18.77
C GLU A 252 14.41 -13.55 -18.60
N ARG A 253 13.54 -14.17 -17.76
CA ARG A 253 12.21 -13.66 -17.48
C ARG A 253 12.23 -12.37 -16.67
N VAL A 254 13.06 -12.28 -15.64
CA VAL A 254 13.19 -11.08 -14.82
C VAL A 254 13.74 -9.92 -15.65
N ASP A 255 14.76 -10.15 -16.47
CA ASP A 255 15.30 -9.14 -17.37
C ASP A 255 14.22 -8.62 -18.36
N ALA A 256 13.41 -9.54 -18.91
CA ALA A 256 12.30 -9.17 -19.79
C ALA A 256 11.23 -8.33 -19.06
N ILE A 257 10.85 -8.71 -17.82
CA ILE A 257 9.90 -8.00 -16.96
C ILE A 257 10.41 -6.59 -16.67
N LEU A 258 11.67 -6.46 -16.24
CA LEU A 258 12.24 -5.15 -15.91
C LEU A 258 12.36 -4.25 -17.12
N CYS A 259 12.76 -4.80 -18.27
CA CYS A 259 12.83 -4.07 -19.54
C CYS A 259 11.44 -3.57 -19.99
N GLU A 260 10.41 -4.42 -19.89
CA GLU A 260 9.02 -4.04 -20.22
C GLU A 260 8.48 -2.98 -19.26
N LEU A 261 8.79 -3.10 -17.97
CA LEU A 261 8.41 -2.08 -16.98
C LEU A 261 9.07 -0.74 -17.29
N GLU A 262 10.38 -0.70 -17.58
CA GLU A 262 11.09 0.53 -17.97
C GLU A 262 10.47 1.15 -19.21
N PHE A 263 10.18 0.35 -20.23
CA PHE A 263 9.49 0.81 -21.44
C PHE A 263 8.09 1.38 -21.15
N TYR A 264 7.36 0.78 -20.23
CA TYR A 264 6.06 1.29 -19.79
C TYR A 264 6.20 2.63 -19.05
N LEU A 265 7.17 2.73 -18.15
CA LEU A 265 7.39 3.91 -17.28
C LEU A 265 7.95 5.12 -18.05
N ASP A 266 8.69 4.91 -19.15
CA ASP A 266 9.19 5.99 -20.01
C ASP A 266 8.10 6.85 -20.65
N ARG A 267 6.84 6.46 -20.51
CA ARG A 267 5.67 7.22 -21.00
C ARG A 267 5.19 8.31 -20.03
N PHE A 268 5.68 8.30 -18.80
CA PHE A 268 5.27 9.17 -17.70
C PHE A 268 6.40 10.09 -17.23
#